data_ac59e5f38267cbd8cea77b6088aa2135
#
_entry.id   ac59e5f38267cbd8cea77b6088aa2135
#
_cell.length_a   1.000
_cell.length_b   1.000
_cell.length_c   1.000
_cell.angle_alpha   90.00
_cell.angle_beta   90.00
_cell.angle_gamma   90.00
#
_symmetry.space_group_name_H-M   'P 1'
#
loop_
_entity.id
_entity.type
_entity.pdbx_description
1 polymer ?
#
loop_
_entity_poly.entity_id
_entity_poly.type
_entity_poly.pdbx_seq_one_letter_code
_entity_poly.pdbx_strand_id
1 'polypeptide(L)'
;MMRKILFAYITPFHPERGGIGRVTDSLTREFLRRGHKVHYLIYDSAITIHHEYDYPAPLTYLPSRELLSEENITLYQHYLKEHAIDVVINQSGNFSDSALWLRTGNPAVKVISVLHSTPWVAYKRLWSTNLALRNDTLVEKFKRIARILLYPRIKRQYRDSRERQFRMLLPDTDKVCMLSSQFYDELSEICPGYEHKYCAIPNPNSYTEEQVVDVTLDAKKKQVLFVGLFSAEKAVDRLVKIWGKLYRKHPDWHLVIVGDGPKPIVARLHAMATKMSNIEFVGFQSPLPYLKESSILCMTSNYEGWGMVLTEAQQCGAVPIAFQSFASVTDFITHDENGILVPPFDMERYARELSSLMTDTDKRTRLALQAMHDVNRFSVSNVADQWEALLDELQSNDV
;
A
#
# COMPACT_ATOMS: atom_id res chain seq x y z
N MET A 1 26.88 -10.03 3.98
CA MET A 1 27.64 -9.41 5.13
C MET A 1 26.64 -8.86 6.15
N MET A 2 26.92 -8.92 7.48
CA MET A 2 26.04 -8.32 8.49
C MET A 2 25.94 -6.80 8.31
N ARG A 3 24.72 -6.25 8.29
CA ARG A 3 24.43 -4.82 8.16
C ARG A 3 23.73 -4.27 9.38
N LYS A 4 23.88 -2.96 9.62
CA LYS A 4 23.14 -2.21 10.63
C LYS A 4 22.20 -1.26 9.95
N ILE A 5 20.92 -1.58 10.00
CA ILE A 5 19.84 -0.95 9.21
C ILE A 5 19.00 -0.08 10.14
N LEU A 6 18.76 1.16 9.75
CA LEU A 6 17.84 2.05 10.42
C LEU A 6 16.60 2.29 9.56
N PHE A 7 15.44 1.88 10.04
CA PHE A 7 14.17 2.32 9.45
C PHE A 7 13.74 3.65 10.06
N ALA A 8 13.61 4.66 9.21
CA ALA A 8 13.20 6.01 9.58
C ALA A 8 11.73 6.26 9.24
N TYR A 9 10.95 6.66 10.25
CA TYR A 9 9.51 6.86 10.16
C TYR A 9 9.08 8.25 10.63
N ILE A 10 7.89 8.69 10.18
CA ILE A 10 7.25 9.90 10.69
C ILE A 10 6.57 9.60 12.03
N THR A 11 5.77 8.54 12.07
CA THR A 11 4.90 8.20 13.20
C THR A 11 5.09 6.75 13.62
N PRO A 12 4.79 6.42 14.88
CA PRO A 12 4.73 5.03 15.30
C PRO A 12 3.82 4.21 14.38
N PHE A 13 4.14 2.96 14.18
CA PHE A 13 3.36 2.06 13.32
C PHE A 13 2.90 0.81 14.08
N HIS A 14 1.82 0.21 13.58
CA HIS A 14 1.33 -1.09 14.04
C HIS A 14 1.10 -1.96 12.80
N PRO A 15 1.61 -3.20 12.74
CA PRO A 15 1.53 -4.04 11.53
C PRO A 15 0.10 -4.37 11.09
N GLU A 16 -0.87 -4.36 12.03
CA GLU A 16 -2.27 -4.57 11.69
C GLU A 16 -3.00 -3.31 11.18
N ARG A 17 -2.40 -2.13 11.30
CA ARG A 17 -3.06 -0.85 10.98
C ARG A 17 -2.58 -0.17 9.71
N GLY A 18 -1.74 -0.82 8.91
CA GLY A 18 -1.28 -0.25 7.66
C GLY A 18 -0.26 -1.09 6.93
N GLY A 19 -0.26 -0.99 5.61
CA GLY A 19 0.64 -1.77 4.76
C GLY A 19 2.11 -1.49 5.04
N ILE A 20 2.51 -0.22 5.20
CA ILE A 20 3.91 0.15 5.45
C ILE A 20 4.43 -0.45 6.76
N GLY A 21 3.64 -0.35 7.84
CA GLY A 21 4.01 -0.92 9.13
C GLY A 21 4.16 -2.44 9.06
N ARG A 22 3.26 -3.14 8.36
CA ARG A 22 3.31 -4.59 8.17
C ARG A 22 4.54 -5.02 7.37
N VAL A 23 4.82 -4.34 6.28
CA VAL A 23 6.03 -4.60 5.45
C VAL A 23 7.31 -4.42 6.26
N THR A 24 7.40 -3.32 7.00
CA THR A 24 8.60 -3.05 7.82
C THR A 24 8.77 -4.06 8.93
N ASP A 25 7.69 -4.46 9.61
CA ASP A 25 7.74 -5.51 10.64
C ASP A 25 8.23 -6.84 10.07
N SER A 26 7.64 -7.29 8.96
CA SER A 26 8.01 -8.54 8.31
C SER A 26 9.46 -8.54 7.84
N LEU A 27 9.92 -7.46 7.21
CA LEU A 27 11.32 -7.33 6.77
C LEU A 27 12.28 -7.24 7.96
N THR A 28 11.91 -6.54 9.02
CA THR A 28 12.75 -6.46 10.22
C THR A 28 12.97 -7.83 10.84
N ARG A 29 11.92 -8.62 11.02
CA ARG A 29 12.03 -9.98 11.56
C ARG A 29 12.92 -10.86 10.69
N GLU A 30 12.79 -10.76 9.38
CA GLU A 30 13.63 -11.51 8.45
C GLU A 30 15.09 -11.04 8.45
N PHE A 31 15.35 -9.74 8.49
CA PHE A 31 16.71 -9.21 8.61
C PHE A 31 17.38 -9.61 9.91
N LEU A 32 16.66 -9.58 11.03
CA LEU A 32 17.17 -10.07 12.32
C LEU A 32 17.47 -11.56 12.26
N ARG A 33 16.60 -12.38 11.64
CA ARG A 33 16.83 -13.83 11.45
C ARG A 33 18.07 -14.11 10.61
N ARG A 34 18.41 -13.24 9.65
CA ARG A 34 19.62 -13.31 8.81
C ARG A 34 20.86 -12.76 9.50
N GLY A 35 20.73 -12.25 10.72
CA GLY A 35 21.86 -11.76 11.52
C GLY A 35 22.20 -10.28 11.30
N HIS A 36 21.36 -9.52 10.59
CA HIS A 36 21.47 -8.06 10.56
C HIS A 36 21.07 -7.44 11.90
N LYS A 37 21.50 -6.21 12.15
CA LYS A 37 21.00 -5.38 13.25
C LYS A 37 20.03 -4.36 12.69
N VAL A 38 18.87 -4.23 13.32
CA VAL A 38 17.83 -3.31 12.88
C VAL A 38 17.46 -2.35 14.00
N HIS A 39 17.20 -1.10 13.65
CA HIS A 39 16.77 -0.03 14.55
C HIS A 39 15.59 0.73 13.94
N TYR A 40 14.78 1.36 14.80
CA TYR A 40 13.72 2.28 14.38
C TYR A 40 13.96 3.66 14.96
N LEU A 41 13.84 4.70 14.15
CA LEU A 41 13.84 6.09 14.58
C LEU A 41 12.58 6.79 14.08
N ILE A 42 11.82 7.39 15.00
CA ILE A 42 10.52 7.97 14.74
C ILE A 42 10.54 9.45 15.09
N TYR A 43 10.00 10.28 14.18
CA TYR A 43 9.98 11.72 14.30
C TYR A 43 8.83 12.22 15.20
N ASP A 44 7.58 11.80 14.96
CA ASP A 44 6.42 12.32 15.67
C ASP A 44 5.82 11.31 16.67
N SER A 45 6.07 11.55 17.94
CA SER A 45 5.52 10.74 19.04
C SER A 45 4.08 11.11 19.43
N ALA A 46 3.49 12.16 18.83
CA ALA A 46 2.15 12.66 19.22
C ALA A 46 1.01 11.72 18.79
N ILE A 47 1.25 10.86 17.82
CA ILE A 47 0.27 9.86 17.43
C ILE A 47 0.40 8.68 18.37
N THR A 48 -0.44 8.63 19.39
CA THR A 48 -0.54 7.48 20.29
C THR A 48 -1.16 6.32 19.53
N ILE A 49 -0.41 5.25 19.37
CA ILE A 49 -0.98 3.98 18.95
C ILE A 49 -1.66 3.39 20.19
N HIS A 50 -2.99 3.27 20.15
CA HIS A 50 -3.82 2.85 21.30
C HIS A 50 -3.64 1.37 21.70
N HIS A 51 -2.70 0.64 21.07
CA HIS A 51 -2.34 -0.72 21.44
C HIS A 51 -0.83 -0.80 21.56
N GLU A 52 -0.35 -1.26 22.70
CA GLU A 52 1.06 -1.60 22.89
C GLU A 52 1.45 -2.63 21.83
N TYR A 53 2.45 -2.28 21.05
CA TYR A 53 3.07 -3.19 20.10
C TYR A 53 4.52 -3.42 20.51
N ASP A 54 4.88 -4.69 20.66
CA ASP A 54 6.25 -5.09 20.96
C ASP A 54 7.08 -5.10 19.67
N TYR A 55 7.79 -4.03 19.45
CA TYR A 55 8.63 -3.87 18.26
C TYR A 55 9.77 -4.87 18.25
N PRO A 56 10.04 -5.57 17.13
CA PRO A 56 11.10 -6.58 17.05
C PRO A 56 12.52 -5.99 17.13
N ALA A 57 12.68 -4.68 17.04
CA ALA A 57 13.95 -3.96 17.10
C ALA A 57 13.83 -2.71 18.00
N PRO A 58 14.94 -2.17 18.52
CA PRO A 58 14.93 -0.96 19.33
C PRO A 58 14.28 0.22 18.64
N LEU A 59 13.39 0.90 19.37
CA LEU A 59 12.64 2.06 18.91
C LEU A 59 13.11 3.31 19.67
N THR A 60 13.48 4.35 18.95
CA THR A 60 13.88 5.65 19.50
C THR A 60 13.01 6.76 18.90
N TYR A 61 12.67 7.76 19.70
CA TYR A 61 11.93 8.94 19.28
C TYR A 61 12.84 10.16 19.19
N LEU A 62 12.59 11.01 18.19
CA LEU A 62 13.20 12.33 18.12
C LEU A 62 12.60 13.26 19.21
N PRO A 63 13.41 14.14 19.80
CA PRO A 63 12.95 14.99 20.92
C PRO A 63 12.03 16.12 20.47
N SER A 64 12.21 16.68 19.28
CA SER A 64 11.47 17.84 18.80
C SER A 64 10.46 17.48 17.71
N ARG A 65 9.29 18.18 17.74
CA ARG A 65 8.30 18.12 16.67
C ARG A 65 8.66 18.98 15.44
N GLU A 66 9.69 19.77 15.51
CA GLU A 66 10.27 20.45 14.37
C GLU A 66 11.31 19.52 13.72
N LEU A 67 10.99 18.93 12.57
CA LEU A 67 11.80 17.90 11.92
C LEU A 67 13.26 18.29 11.78
N LEU A 68 13.54 19.54 11.37
CA LEU A 68 14.88 20.05 11.12
C LEU A 68 15.44 20.90 12.28
N SER A 69 14.94 20.73 13.50
CA SER A 69 15.57 21.38 14.67
C SER A 69 17.01 20.91 14.86
N GLU A 70 17.87 21.77 15.41
CA GLU A 70 19.27 21.42 15.72
C GLU A 70 19.37 20.21 16.65
N GLU A 71 18.42 20.10 17.58
CA GLU A 71 18.33 18.99 18.53
C GLU A 71 18.09 17.65 17.81
N ASN A 72 17.14 17.61 16.87
CA ASN A 72 16.87 16.43 16.06
C ASN A 72 18.05 16.05 15.16
N ILE A 73 18.67 17.03 14.50
CA ILE A 73 19.82 16.80 13.62
C ILE A 73 20.99 16.24 14.44
N THR A 74 21.28 16.83 15.58
CA THR A 74 22.39 16.41 16.47
C THR A 74 22.15 15.00 17.00
N LEU A 75 20.92 14.71 17.49
CA LEU A 75 20.57 13.38 17.98
C LEU A 75 20.67 12.35 16.86
N TYR A 76 20.12 12.66 15.69
CA TYR A 76 20.12 11.74 14.55
C TYR A 76 21.55 11.37 14.12
N GLN A 77 22.44 12.37 13.94
CA GLN A 77 23.83 12.13 13.56
C GLN A 77 24.61 11.40 14.65
N HIS A 78 24.36 11.71 15.93
CA HIS A 78 24.95 10.98 17.05
C HIS A 78 24.49 9.51 17.06
N TYR A 79 23.20 9.27 16.88
CA TYR A 79 22.60 7.95 16.82
C TYR A 79 23.22 7.08 15.71
N LEU A 80 23.36 7.64 14.50
CA LEU A 80 23.99 6.95 13.37
C LEU A 80 25.44 6.52 13.72
N LYS A 81 26.19 7.38 14.37
CA LYS A 81 27.58 7.11 14.78
C LYS A 81 27.65 6.10 15.92
N GLU A 82 26.87 6.27 16.98
CA GLU A 82 26.89 5.41 18.19
C GLU A 82 26.53 3.96 17.82
N HIS A 83 25.50 3.77 17.01
CA HIS A 83 25.07 2.45 16.58
C HIS A 83 25.80 1.95 15.33
N ALA A 84 26.70 2.78 14.76
CA ALA A 84 27.44 2.53 13.52
C ALA A 84 26.49 2.04 12.40
N ILE A 85 25.45 2.81 12.14
CA ILE A 85 24.43 2.50 11.10
C ILE A 85 25.08 2.56 9.71
N ASP A 86 24.87 1.53 8.91
CA ASP A 86 25.37 1.43 7.53
C ASP A 86 24.38 2.05 6.52
N VAL A 87 23.08 1.86 6.77
CA VAL A 87 22.03 2.31 5.84
C VAL A 87 20.79 2.80 6.58
N VAL A 88 20.22 3.88 6.07
CA VAL A 88 18.94 4.43 6.49
C VAL A 88 17.91 4.12 5.43
N ILE A 89 16.86 3.38 5.78
CA ILE A 89 15.69 3.14 4.92
C ILE A 89 14.61 4.12 5.35
N ASN A 90 14.47 5.20 4.58
CA ASN A 90 13.47 6.23 4.79
C ASN A 90 12.12 5.80 4.21
N GLN A 91 11.15 5.59 5.07
CA GLN A 91 9.82 5.10 4.72
C GLN A 91 8.83 6.19 4.31
N SER A 92 9.23 7.46 4.32
CA SER A 92 8.29 8.57 4.10
C SER A 92 8.08 8.92 2.62
N GLY A 93 9.08 8.79 1.78
CA GLY A 93 9.00 9.01 0.33
C GLY A 93 8.72 10.45 -0.13
N ASN A 94 8.44 11.40 0.77
CA ASN A 94 8.24 12.81 0.52
C ASN A 94 9.36 13.62 1.15
N PHE A 95 9.85 14.64 0.47
CA PHE A 95 10.93 15.48 1.02
C PHE A 95 10.55 16.18 2.33
N SER A 96 9.33 16.73 2.41
CA SER A 96 8.86 17.42 3.64
C SER A 96 8.96 16.56 4.90
N ASP A 97 8.79 15.25 4.74
CA ASP A 97 8.79 14.27 5.82
C ASP A 97 10.13 13.53 5.95
N SER A 98 11.03 13.74 4.99
CA SER A 98 12.29 13.01 4.82
C SER A 98 13.54 13.86 5.00
N ALA A 99 13.41 15.17 5.03
CA ALA A 99 14.54 16.10 4.96
C ALA A 99 15.62 15.86 6.04
N LEU A 100 15.22 15.39 7.21
CA LEU A 100 16.14 15.04 8.27
C LEU A 100 16.98 13.79 7.92
N TRP A 101 16.31 12.78 7.36
CA TRP A 101 16.93 11.48 7.09
C TRP A 101 18.03 11.55 6.01
N LEU A 102 18.01 12.60 5.19
CA LEU A 102 19.04 12.91 4.20
C LEU A 102 20.30 13.58 4.83
N ARG A 103 20.22 14.03 6.08
CA ARG A 103 21.29 14.76 6.77
C ARG A 103 22.13 13.85 7.67
N THR A 104 22.69 12.77 7.11
CA THR A 104 23.45 11.78 7.87
C THR A 104 24.71 12.36 8.54
N GLY A 105 25.30 13.42 7.98
CA GLY A 105 26.57 13.97 8.42
C GLY A 105 27.78 13.05 8.15
N ASN A 106 27.54 11.90 7.52
CA ASN A 106 28.56 10.90 7.16
C ASN A 106 28.24 10.29 5.78
N PRO A 107 29.05 10.53 4.74
CA PRO A 107 28.81 10.01 3.39
C PRO A 107 28.89 8.49 3.27
N ALA A 108 29.50 7.80 4.25
CA ALA A 108 29.52 6.35 4.27
C ALA A 108 28.16 5.73 4.66
N VAL A 109 27.28 6.50 5.31
CA VAL A 109 25.91 6.05 5.63
C VAL A 109 25.02 6.27 4.40
N LYS A 110 24.53 5.18 3.82
CA LYS A 110 23.66 5.23 2.63
C LYS A 110 22.21 5.52 3.01
N VAL A 111 21.52 6.26 2.15
CA VAL A 111 20.09 6.57 2.32
C VAL A 111 19.28 6.04 1.15
N ILE A 112 18.31 5.17 1.46
CA ILE A 112 17.33 4.64 0.51
C ILE A 112 15.97 5.24 0.85
N SER A 113 15.38 6.01 -0.06
CA SER A 113 14.04 6.56 0.10
C SER A 113 13.00 5.64 -0.58
N VAL A 114 12.01 5.16 0.20
CA VAL A 114 11.00 4.21 -0.29
C VAL A 114 9.71 4.94 -0.65
N LEU A 115 9.24 4.76 -1.87
CA LEU A 115 7.95 5.28 -2.35
C LEU A 115 6.87 4.21 -2.22
N HIS A 116 6.03 4.28 -1.19
CA HIS A 116 4.94 3.33 -0.96
C HIS A 116 3.68 3.59 -1.79
N SER A 117 3.70 4.60 -2.64
CA SER A 117 2.60 4.94 -3.56
C SER A 117 3.16 5.26 -4.93
N THR A 118 2.27 5.41 -5.94
CA THR A 118 2.72 5.89 -7.25
C THR A 118 3.39 7.26 -7.11
N PRO A 119 4.42 7.60 -7.91
CA PRO A 119 5.09 8.90 -7.85
C PRO A 119 4.10 10.06 -8.01
N TRP A 120 3.12 9.93 -8.90
CA TRP A 120 2.07 10.92 -9.08
C TRP A 120 0.99 10.92 -7.99
N VAL A 121 0.94 9.89 -7.11
CA VAL A 121 -0.13 9.71 -6.09
C VAL A 121 -1.51 9.87 -6.76
N ALA A 122 -2.29 10.83 -6.31
CA ALA A 122 -3.63 11.11 -6.86
C ALA A 122 -3.62 11.99 -8.13
N TYR A 123 -2.48 12.46 -8.64
CA TYR A 123 -2.44 13.45 -9.71
C TYR A 123 -3.21 13.02 -10.96
N LYS A 124 -2.98 11.81 -11.44
CA LYS A 124 -3.68 11.25 -12.61
C LYS A 124 -5.17 11.02 -12.35
N ARG A 125 -5.61 11.05 -11.09
CA ARG A 125 -6.98 10.81 -10.61
C ARG A 125 -7.58 11.98 -9.83
N LEU A 126 -6.96 13.18 -9.89
CA LEU A 126 -7.45 14.37 -9.16
C LEU A 126 -8.91 14.68 -9.46
N TRP A 127 -9.36 14.48 -10.71
CA TRP A 127 -10.75 14.68 -11.08
C TRP A 127 -11.68 13.76 -10.28
N SER A 128 -11.42 12.46 -10.27
CA SER A 128 -12.28 11.48 -9.58
C SER A 128 -12.20 11.55 -8.06
N THR A 129 -11.06 11.98 -7.50
CA THR A 129 -10.85 12.07 -6.04
C THR A 129 -11.34 13.39 -5.45
N ASN A 130 -11.09 14.51 -6.14
CA ASN A 130 -11.42 15.84 -5.62
C ASN A 130 -12.83 16.31 -5.97
N LEU A 131 -13.42 15.78 -7.05
CA LEU A 131 -14.74 16.15 -7.52
C LEU A 131 -15.81 15.12 -7.15
N ALA A 132 -15.45 13.98 -6.60
CA ALA A 132 -16.40 13.04 -6.04
C ALA A 132 -17.20 13.72 -4.92
N LEU A 133 -18.50 13.83 -5.12
CA LEU A 133 -19.41 14.41 -4.13
C LEU A 133 -19.40 13.55 -2.86
N ARG A 134 -19.04 14.18 -1.74
CA ARG A 134 -19.11 13.54 -0.44
C ARG A 134 -20.39 13.86 0.34
N ASN A 135 -21.03 15.01 0.07
CA ASN A 135 -22.29 15.42 0.67
C ASN A 135 -23.11 16.26 -0.33
N ASP A 136 -24.44 16.16 -0.26
CA ASP A 136 -25.38 16.90 -1.13
C ASP A 136 -25.80 18.26 -0.53
N THR A 137 -25.01 18.82 0.39
CA THR A 137 -25.32 20.16 0.92
C THR A 137 -25.07 21.24 -0.14
N LEU A 138 -25.84 22.32 -0.09
CA LEU A 138 -25.68 23.46 -0.99
C LEU A 138 -24.23 24.00 -0.98
N VAL A 139 -23.62 24.06 0.19
CA VAL A 139 -22.23 24.52 0.37
C VAL A 139 -21.24 23.61 -0.39
N GLU A 140 -21.41 22.31 -0.32
CA GLU A 140 -20.54 21.37 -1.06
C GLU A 140 -20.77 21.43 -2.59
N LYS A 141 -21.99 21.70 -3.02
CA LYS A 141 -22.27 21.94 -4.45
C LYS A 141 -21.55 23.19 -4.96
N PHE A 142 -21.56 24.30 -4.19
CA PHE A 142 -20.80 25.51 -4.54
C PHE A 142 -19.29 25.26 -4.53
N LYS A 143 -18.75 24.60 -3.52
CA LYS A 143 -17.33 24.22 -3.46
C LYS A 143 -16.94 23.36 -4.65
N ARG A 144 -17.80 22.47 -5.09
CA ARG A 144 -17.57 21.64 -6.29
C ARG A 144 -17.47 22.47 -7.57
N ILE A 145 -18.41 23.40 -7.77
CA ILE A 145 -18.37 24.31 -8.93
C ILE A 145 -17.05 25.10 -8.92
N ALA A 146 -16.69 25.67 -7.76
CA ALA A 146 -15.42 26.38 -7.61
C ALA A 146 -14.20 25.49 -7.92
N ARG A 147 -14.18 24.23 -7.44
CA ARG A 147 -13.12 23.25 -7.76
C ARG A 147 -13.08 22.91 -9.25
N ILE A 148 -14.22 22.81 -9.92
CA ILE A 148 -14.28 22.58 -11.38
C ILE A 148 -13.65 23.76 -12.12
N LEU A 149 -14.05 24.98 -11.79
CA LEU A 149 -13.51 26.20 -12.42
C LEU A 149 -12.01 26.38 -12.15
N LEU A 150 -11.57 26.03 -10.95
CA LEU A 150 -10.15 26.14 -10.53
C LEU A 150 -9.34 24.87 -10.86
N TYR A 151 -9.92 23.86 -11.47
CA TYR A 151 -9.28 22.57 -11.70
C TYR A 151 -7.93 22.67 -12.42
N PRO A 152 -7.76 23.45 -13.50
CA PRO A 152 -6.46 23.58 -14.16
C PRO A 152 -5.39 24.14 -13.22
N ARG A 153 -5.76 25.13 -12.37
CA ARG A 153 -4.87 25.73 -11.37
C ARG A 153 -4.51 24.72 -10.27
N ILE A 154 -5.49 24.01 -9.74
CA ILE A 154 -5.29 22.97 -8.72
C ILE A 154 -4.36 21.87 -9.28
N LYS A 155 -4.61 21.41 -10.49
CA LYS A 155 -3.80 20.39 -11.15
C LYS A 155 -2.34 20.85 -11.32
N ARG A 156 -2.14 22.09 -11.76
CA ARG A 156 -0.80 22.68 -11.90
C ARG A 156 -0.09 22.80 -10.54
N GLN A 157 -0.75 23.34 -9.53
CA GLN A 157 -0.18 23.46 -8.18
C GLN A 157 0.23 22.10 -7.60
N TYR A 158 -0.59 21.06 -7.83
CA TYR A 158 -0.27 19.72 -7.40
C TYR A 158 0.97 19.18 -8.11
N ARG A 159 1.04 19.34 -9.42
CA ARG A 159 2.20 18.94 -10.22
C ARG A 159 3.47 19.66 -9.74
N ASP A 160 3.42 20.98 -9.62
CA ASP A 160 4.56 21.80 -9.21
C ASP A 160 5.02 21.45 -7.77
N SER A 161 4.07 21.07 -6.90
CA SER A 161 4.38 20.58 -5.55
C SER A 161 5.11 19.23 -5.60
N ARG A 162 4.64 18.27 -6.39
CA ARG A 162 5.29 16.96 -6.53
C ARG A 162 6.67 17.06 -7.12
N GLU A 163 6.82 17.86 -8.17
CA GLU A 163 8.11 18.12 -8.80
C GLU A 163 9.12 18.72 -7.79
N ARG A 164 8.72 19.72 -7.00
CA ARG A 164 9.58 20.27 -5.94
C ARG A 164 9.99 19.21 -4.91
N GLN A 165 9.08 18.38 -4.44
CA GLN A 165 9.37 17.32 -3.46
C GLN A 165 10.47 16.38 -3.99
N PHE A 166 10.38 15.95 -5.24
CA PHE A 166 11.39 15.06 -5.82
C PHE A 166 12.69 15.76 -6.15
N ARG A 167 12.67 17.02 -6.64
CA ARG A 167 13.89 17.81 -6.88
C ARG A 167 14.70 18.03 -5.60
N MET A 168 14.06 18.03 -4.44
CA MET A 168 14.74 18.17 -3.15
C MET A 168 15.12 16.82 -2.53
N LEU A 169 14.45 15.73 -2.88
CA LEU A 169 14.72 14.39 -2.36
C LEU A 169 15.84 13.66 -3.12
N LEU A 170 15.74 13.68 -4.46
CA LEU A 170 16.56 12.84 -5.34
C LEU A 170 18.07 13.15 -5.30
N PRO A 171 18.53 14.42 -5.19
CA PRO A 171 19.97 14.71 -5.11
C PRO A 171 20.66 14.02 -3.93
N ASP A 172 20.00 14.02 -2.76
CA ASP A 172 20.60 13.65 -1.48
C ASP A 172 20.25 12.21 -1.03
N THR A 173 19.53 11.44 -1.84
CA THR A 173 19.29 10.02 -1.61
C THR A 173 20.19 9.17 -2.49
N ASP A 174 20.74 8.06 -2.00
CA ASP A 174 21.56 7.14 -2.80
C ASP A 174 20.70 6.33 -3.77
N LYS A 175 19.57 5.83 -3.29
CA LYS A 175 18.57 5.12 -4.11
C LYS A 175 17.15 5.55 -3.77
N VAL A 176 16.28 5.51 -4.78
CA VAL A 176 14.83 5.61 -4.61
C VAL A 176 14.23 4.27 -4.96
N CYS A 177 13.69 3.61 -3.94
CA CYS A 177 13.06 2.31 -4.07
C CYS A 177 11.56 2.48 -4.30
N MET A 178 11.07 2.01 -5.43
CA MET A 178 9.66 1.93 -5.77
C MET A 178 9.15 0.49 -5.62
N LEU A 179 7.85 0.30 -5.48
CA LEU A 179 7.26 -1.03 -5.32
C LEU A 179 7.15 -1.80 -6.65
N SER A 180 7.34 -1.10 -7.77
CA SER A 180 7.28 -1.64 -9.13
C SER A 180 8.16 -0.84 -10.07
N SER A 181 8.85 -1.50 -10.98
CA SER A 181 9.60 -0.84 -12.06
C SER A 181 8.70 -0.09 -13.05
N GLN A 182 7.41 -0.43 -13.08
CA GLN A 182 6.42 0.28 -13.91
C GLN A 182 6.18 1.73 -13.45
N PHE A 183 6.70 2.14 -12.28
CA PHE A 183 6.68 3.52 -11.81
C PHE A 183 7.88 4.36 -12.26
N TYR A 184 8.87 3.77 -12.92
CA TYR A 184 10.08 4.49 -13.36
C TYR A 184 9.74 5.64 -14.32
N ASP A 185 8.94 5.37 -15.33
CA ASP A 185 8.50 6.38 -16.29
C ASP A 185 7.72 7.51 -15.62
N GLU A 186 6.89 7.19 -14.62
CA GLU A 186 6.17 8.22 -13.88
C GLU A 186 7.10 9.13 -13.07
N LEU A 187 8.16 8.61 -12.47
CA LEU A 187 9.11 9.41 -11.73
C LEU A 187 10.01 10.21 -12.66
N SER A 188 10.46 9.64 -13.79
CA SER A 188 11.22 10.34 -14.82
C SER A 188 10.42 11.48 -15.46
N GLU A 189 9.09 11.31 -15.65
CA GLU A 189 8.20 12.39 -16.12
C GLU A 189 8.17 13.57 -15.14
N ILE A 190 8.23 13.30 -13.81
CA ILE A 190 8.22 14.34 -12.77
C ILE A 190 9.60 15.00 -12.64
N CYS A 191 10.67 14.21 -12.60
CA CYS A 191 12.01 14.68 -12.30
C CYS A 191 13.05 13.84 -13.07
N PRO A 192 13.33 14.18 -14.35
CA PRO A 192 14.28 13.44 -15.17
C PRO A 192 15.73 13.61 -14.71
N GLY A 193 16.60 12.67 -15.12
CA GLY A 193 18.04 12.70 -14.87
C GLY A 193 18.51 11.95 -13.62
N TYR A 194 17.61 11.27 -12.91
CA TYR A 194 17.93 10.50 -11.71
C TYR A 194 17.66 9.00 -11.87
N GLU A 195 17.48 8.52 -13.10
CA GLU A 195 17.12 7.12 -13.40
C GLU A 195 18.13 6.11 -12.86
N HIS A 196 19.40 6.50 -12.77
CA HIS A 196 20.48 5.68 -12.19
C HIS A 196 20.31 5.39 -10.69
N LYS A 197 19.46 6.18 -9.99
CA LYS A 197 19.11 5.97 -8.58
C LYS A 197 17.87 5.10 -8.37
N TYR A 198 17.14 4.76 -9.45
CA TYR A 198 15.91 4.00 -9.32
C TYR A 198 16.17 2.53 -9.07
N CYS A 199 15.41 1.96 -8.17
CA CYS A 199 15.30 0.53 -7.94
C CYS A 199 13.85 0.16 -7.65
N ALA A 200 13.49 -1.09 -7.88
CA ALA A 200 12.16 -1.60 -7.61
C ALA A 200 12.25 -2.87 -6.77
N ILE A 201 11.65 -2.83 -5.58
CA ILE A 201 11.52 -3.97 -4.69
C ILE A 201 10.07 -4.04 -4.24
N PRO A 202 9.36 -5.15 -4.52
CA PRO A 202 7.96 -5.30 -4.19
C PRO A 202 7.76 -5.41 -2.67
N ASN A 203 6.52 -5.17 -2.21
CA ASN A 203 6.17 -5.51 -0.86
C ASN A 203 6.16 -7.04 -0.67
N PRO A 204 6.67 -7.55 0.46
CA PRO A 204 6.57 -8.96 0.78
C PRO A 204 5.14 -9.36 1.11
N ASN A 205 4.87 -10.65 1.02
CA ASN A 205 3.64 -11.24 1.50
C ASN A 205 3.40 -10.93 2.97
N SER A 206 2.14 -10.71 3.34
CA SER A 206 1.75 -10.29 4.70
C SER A 206 1.70 -11.43 5.69
N TYR A 207 1.45 -12.66 5.22
CA TYR A 207 1.23 -13.82 6.08
C TYR A 207 2.34 -14.84 5.93
N THR A 208 2.73 -15.46 7.05
CA THR A 208 3.69 -16.57 7.05
C THR A 208 3.04 -17.85 6.52
N GLU A 209 3.86 -18.83 6.15
CA GLU A 209 3.36 -20.13 5.68
C GLU A 209 2.50 -20.82 6.74
N GLU A 210 2.89 -20.73 8.02
CA GLU A 210 2.12 -21.32 9.13
C GLU A 210 0.74 -20.66 9.30
N GLN A 211 0.63 -19.38 9.00
CA GLN A 211 -0.63 -18.65 9.07
C GLN A 211 -1.62 -19.04 7.98
N VAL A 212 -1.17 -19.59 6.86
CA VAL A 212 -2.01 -19.95 5.70
C VAL A 212 -2.00 -21.43 5.36
N VAL A 213 -1.26 -22.25 6.09
CA VAL A 213 -1.10 -23.71 5.84
C VAL A 213 -2.42 -24.49 5.84
N ASP A 214 -3.41 -24.04 6.59
CA ASP A 214 -4.72 -24.67 6.72
C ASP A 214 -5.74 -24.23 5.64
N VAL A 215 -5.33 -23.40 4.69
CA VAL A 215 -6.21 -22.95 3.62
C VAL A 215 -6.48 -24.07 2.63
N THR A 216 -7.75 -24.42 2.46
CA THR A 216 -8.21 -25.37 1.46
C THR A 216 -9.28 -24.74 0.59
N LEU A 217 -9.24 -25.01 -0.71
CA LEU A 217 -10.19 -24.41 -1.66
C LEU A 217 -11.62 -24.95 -1.50
N ASP A 218 -11.76 -26.21 -1.07
CA ASP A 218 -13.05 -26.84 -0.85
C ASP A 218 -13.81 -26.27 0.36
N ALA A 219 -13.08 -25.68 1.33
CA ALA A 219 -13.67 -25.01 2.49
C ALA A 219 -14.11 -23.56 2.21
N LYS A 220 -13.88 -23.03 1.01
CA LYS A 220 -14.23 -21.67 0.65
C LYS A 220 -15.74 -21.46 0.61
N LYS A 221 -16.18 -20.39 1.28
CA LYS A 221 -17.58 -19.97 1.26
C LYS A 221 -17.92 -19.26 -0.08
N LYS A 222 -19.18 -19.30 -0.48
CA LYS A 222 -19.72 -18.43 -1.55
C LYS A 222 -19.75 -16.98 -1.09
N GLN A 223 -18.55 -16.43 -0.89
CA GLN A 223 -18.31 -15.11 -0.31
C GLN A 223 -17.39 -14.30 -1.18
N VAL A 224 -17.84 -13.08 -1.47
CA VAL A 224 -17.07 -12.00 -2.06
C VAL A 224 -16.60 -11.09 -0.92
N LEU A 225 -15.34 -10.74 -0.91
CA LEU A 225 -14.72 -9.95 0.16
C LEU A 225 -14.22 -8.61 -0.39
N PHE A 226 -14.38 -7.57 0.42
CA PHE A 226 -13.63 -6.33 0.33
C PHE A 226 -12.90 -6.08 1.65
N VAL A 227 -11.65 -5.66 1.58
CA VAL A 227 -10.85 -5.25 2.75
C VAL A 227 -10.22 -3.89 2.49
N GLY A 228 -10.45 -2.92 3.37
CA GLY A 228 -9.77 -1.63 3.28
C GLY A 228 -10.47 -0.48 3.99
N LEU A 229 -9.73 0.62 4.13
CA LEU A 229 -10.27 1.88 4.64
C LEU A 229 -11.34 2.46 3.69
N PHE A 230 -12.46 2.93 4.22
CA PHE A 230 -13.49 3.58 3.40
C PHE A 230 -13.07 5.00 3.01
N SER A 231 -12.31 5.08 1.96
CA SER A 231 -11.74 6.33 1.43
C SER A 231 -12.12 6.54 -0.04
N ALA A 232 -11.90 7.76 -0.53
CA ALA A 232 -12.04 8.04 -1.96
C ALA A 232 -11.06 7.26 -2.82
N GLU A 233 -9.93 6.87 -2.26
CA GLU A 233 -8.91 6.05 -2.91
C GLU A 233 -9.42 4.63 -3.17
N LYS A 234 -9.94 3.97 -2.14
CA LYS A 234 -10.44 2.59 -2.21
C LYS A 234 -11.79 2.47 -2.91
N ALA A 235 -12.57 3.57 -3.00
CA ALA A 235 -13.82 3.68 -3.74
C ALA A 235 -14.81 2.51 -3.52
N VAL A 236 -15.01 2.12 -2.26
CA VAL A 236 -15.88 0.99 -1.87
C VAL A 236 -17.34 1.18 -2.31
N ASP A 237 -17.79 2.43 -2.46
CA ASP A 237 -19.12 2.74 -3.01
C ASP A 237 -19.31 2.21 -4.46
N ARG A 238 -18.21 2.06 -5.20
CA ARG A 238 -18.24 1.46 -6.55
C ARG A 238 -18.52 -0.03 -6.47
N LEU A 239 -17.93 -0.74 -5.49
CA LEU A 239 -18.24 -2.15 -5.27
C LEU A 239 -19.70 -2.36 -4.85
N VAL A 240 -20.22 -1.52 -3.94
CA VAL A 240 -21.63 -1.59 -3.52
C VAL A 240 -22.58 -1.40 -4.74
N LYS A 241 -22.25 -0.49 -5.67
CA LYS A 241 -23.04 -0.32 -6.92
C LYS A 241 -22.95 -1.55 -7.83
N ILE A 242 -21.77 -2.16 -7.97
CA ILE A 242 -21.56 -3.40 -8.73
C ILE A 242 -22.39 -4.53 -8.10
N TRP A 243 -22.30 -4.70 -6.77
CA TRP A 243 -23.09 -5.70 -6.04
C TRP A 243 -24.59 -5.50 -6.20
N GLY A 244 -25.04 -4.25 -6.23
CA GLY A 244 -26.43 -3.90 -6.50
C GLY A 244 -27.01 -4.44 -7.83
N LYS A 245 -26.15 -4.78 -8.82
CA LYS A 245 -26.54 -5.43 -10.08
C LYS A 245 -26.57 -6.95 -10.00
N LEU A 246 -25.95 -7.54 -8.97
CA LEU A 246 -25.67 -8.96 -8.85
C LEU A 246 -26.44 -9.66 -7.73
N TYR A 247 -26.71 -8.99 -6.62
CA TYR A 247 -27.19 -9.60 -5.38
C TYR A 247 -28.47 -10.44 -5.54
N ARG A 248 -29.39 -10.06 -6.47
CA ARG A 248 -30.61 -10.85 -6.75
C ARG A 248 -30.36 -12.03 -7.68
N LYS A 249 -29.31 -11.94 -8.52
CA LYS A 249 -28.95 -13.01 -9.46
C LYS A 249 -28.17 -14.13 -8.79
N HIS A 250 -27.51 -13.80 -7.66
CA HIS A 250 -26.71 -14.73 -6.90
C HIS A 250 -27.12 -14.69 -5.41
N PRO A 251 -28.33 -15.14 -5.06
CA PRO A 251 -28.87 -15.02 -3.71
C PRO A 251 -28.13 -15.87 -2.67
N ASP A 252 -27.36 -16.86 -3.11
CA ASP A 252 -26.54 -17.77 -2.31
C ASP A 252 -25.11 -17.23 -2.07
N TRP A 253 -24.75 -16.11 -2.67
CA TRP A 253 -23.49 -15.41 -2.46
C TRP A 253 -23.66 -14.23 -1.53
N HIS A 254 -22.63 -13.97 -0.69
CA HIS A 254 -22.59 -12.84 0.24
C HIS A 254 -21.42 -11.91 -0.07
N LEU A 255 -21.65 -10.60 0.01
CA LEU A 255 -20.58 -9.61 0.00
C LEU A 255 -20.28 -9.21 1.43
N VAL A 256 -19.06 -9.47 1.89
CA VAL A 256 -18.55 -9.04 3.19
C VAL A 256 -17.57 -7.88 2.99
N ILE A 257 -17.80 -6.80 3.72
CA ILE A 257 -16.99 -5.58 3.67
C ILE A 257 -16.30 -5.39 5.02
N VAL A 258 -14.99 -5.65 5.03
CA VAL A 258 -14.11 -5.48 6.20
C VAL A 258 -13.42 -4.12 6.10
N GLY A 259 -13.59 -3.29 7.11
CA GLY A 259 -12.97 -1.98 7.17
C GLY A 259 -13.87 -0.94 7.80
N ASP A 260 -13.35 0.26 7.91
CA ASP A 260 -14.06 1.40 8.49
C ASP A 260 -13.61 2.70 7.81
N GLY A 261 -14.23 3.80 8.17
CA GLY A 261 -13.91 5.12 7.62
C GLY A 261 -14.68 6.25 8.28
N PRO A 262 -14.60 7.46 7.73
CA PRO A 262 -15.35 8.59 8.25
C PRO A 262 -16.86 8.31 8.32
N LYS A 263 -17.49 8.63 9.45
CA LYS A 263 -18.92 8.38 9.71
C LYS A 263 -19.86 8.73 8.54
N PRO A 264 -19.68 9.88 7.83
CA PRO A 264 -20.54 10.20 6.67
C PRO A 264 -20.40 9.22 5.50
N ILE A 265 -19.20 8.64 5.31
CA ILE A 265 -18.97 7.64 4.26
C ILE A 265 -19.63 6.32 4.65
N VAL A 266 -19.45 5.89 5.91
CA VAL A 266 -20.09 4.69 6.44
C VAL A 266 -21.61 4.76 6.30
N ALA A 267 -22.22 5.85 6.78
CA ALA A 267 -23.68 6.07 6.69
C ALA A 267 -24.19 6.02 5.23
N ARG A 268 -23.44 6.61 4.28
CA ARG A 268 -23.76 6.56 2.86
C ARG A 268 -23.72 5.14 2.31
N LEU A 269 -22.71 4.36 2.66
CA LEU A 269 -22.58 2.98 2.19
C LEU A 269 -23.74 2.11 2.69
N HIS A 270 -24.11 2.24 3.98
CA HIS A 270 -25.28 1.55 4.54
C HIS A 270 -26.57 1.95 3.83
N ALA A 271 -26.77 3.26 3.57
CA ALA A 271 -27.93 3.73 2.83
C ALA A 271 -28.02 3.15 1.40
N MET A 272 -26.87 3.01 0.71
CA MET A 272 -26.82 2.37 -0.61
C MET A 272 -27.17 0.88 -0.56
N ALA A 273 -26.82 0.20 0.53
CA ALA A 273 -27.01 -1.24 0.72
C ALA A 273 -28.39 -1.64 1.30
N THR A 274 -29.22 -0.68 1.73
CA THR A 274 -30.46 -0.93 2.50
C THR A 274 -31.40 -1.97 1.88
N LYS A 275 -31.40 -2.11 0.54
CA LYS A 275 -32.27 -3.08 -0.18
C LYS A 275 -31.57 -4.40 -0.50
N MET A 276 -30.32 -4.58 -0.08
CA MET A 276 -29.51 -5.77 -0.41
C MET A 276 -29.45 -6.68 0.83
N SER A 277 -30.01 -7.87 0.73
CA SER A 277 -30.12 -8.82 1.86
C SER A 277 -28.84 -9.61 2.13
N ASN A 278 -27.91 -9.67 1.17
CA ASN A 278 -26.72 -10.48 1.20
C ASN A 278 -25.42 -9.63 1.10
N ILE A 279 -25.42 -8.52 1.82
CA ILE A 279 -24.24 -7.65 2.04
C ILE A 279 -24.10 -7.40 3.54
N GLU A 280 -22.86 -7.48 4.04
CA GLU A 280 -22.53 -7.27 5.44
C GLU A 280 -21.36 -6.32 5.59
N PHE A 281 -21.45 -5.38 6.54
CA PHE A 281 -20.37 -4.48 6.93
C PHE A 281 -19.93 -4.87 8.35
N VAL A 282 -18.76 -5.48 8.47
CA VAL A 282 -18.26 -6.03 9.75
C VAL A 282 -17.40 -5.05 10.56
N GLY A 283 -17.19 -3.85 10.02
CA GLY A 283 -16.30 -2.86 10.65
C GLY A 283 -14.82 -3.20 10.50
N PHE A 284 -13.98 -2.58 11.31
CA PHE A 284 -12.55 -2.86 11.34
C PHE A 284 -12.29 -4.18 12.05
N GLN A 285 -11.75 -5.17 11.35
CA GLN A 285 -11.39 -6.49 11.83
C GLN A 285 -10.06 -6.93 11.22
N SER A 286 -9.41 -7.93 11.83
CA SER A 286 -8.28 -8.63 11.19
C SER A 286 -8.75 -9.30 9.90
N PRO A 287 -8.12 -9.06 8.75
CA PRO A 287 -8.61 -9.55 7.47
C PRO A 287 -8.36 -11.05 7.24
N LEU A 288 -7.37 -11.64 7.92
CA LEU A 288 -6.94 -13.02 7.65
C LEU A 288 -8.06 -14.07 7.74
N PRO A 289 -8.92 -14.10 8.76
CA PRO A 289 -10.03 -15.08 8.81
C PRO A 289 -10.97 -14.95 7.61
N TYR A 290 -11.30 -13.72 7.23
CA TYR A 290 -12.18 -13.46 6.07
C TYR A 290 -11.54 -13.85 4.75
N LEU A 291 -10.22 -13.60 4.56
CA LEU A 291 -9.47 -14.02 3.38
C LEU A 291 -9.41 -15.53 3.24
N LYS A 292 -9.21 -16.25 4.36
CA LYS A 292 -9.22 -17.72 4.37
C LYS A 292 -10.56 -18.30 3.97
N GLU A 293 -11.66 -17.68 4.37
CA GLU A 293 -13.00 -18.16 4.10
C GLU A 293 -13.57 -17.76 2.72
N SER A 294 -13.14 -16.60 2.19
CA SER A 294 -13.73 -16.04 0.98
C SER A 294 -13.22 -16.71 -0.29
N SER A 295 -14.09 -16.85 -1.29
CA SER A 295 -13.74 -17.36 -2.61
C SER A 295 -13.16 -16.28 -3.54
N ILE A 296 -13.59 -15.03 -3.39
CA ILE A 296 -13.26 -13.92 -4.30
C ILE A 296 -12.93 -12.68 -3.46
N LEU A 297 -11.84 -11.98 -3.81
CA LEU A 297 -11.56 -10.64 -3.28
C LEU A 297 -11.76 -9.59 -4.36
N CYS A 298 -12.53 -8.55 -4.04
CA CYS A 298 -12.77 -7.41 -4.91
C CYS A 298 -11.97 -6.18 -4.51
N MET A 299 -11.26 -5.57 -5.47
CA MET A 299 -10.64 -4.26 -5.31
C MET A 299 -11.16 -3.29 -6.37
N THR A 300 -11.71 -2.15 -5.90
CA THR A 300 -12.28 -1.12 -6.77
C THR A 300 -11.55 0.22 -6.69
N SER A 301 -10.30 0.21 -6.23
CA SER A 301 -9.48 1.39 -5.95
C SER A 301 -9.27 2.29 -7.17
N ASN A 302 -9.15 3.59 -6.91
CA ASN A 302 -8.79 4.58 -7.93
C ASN A 302 -7.29 4.51 -8.29
N TYR A 303 -6.44 4.25 -7.30
CA TYR A 303 -4.99 4.07 -7.42
C TYR A 303 -4.47 3.33 -6.19
N GLU A 304 -3.32 2.69 -6.32
CA GLU A 304 -2.57 2.02 -5.24
C GLU A 304 -1.07 2.16 -5.51
N GLY A 305 -0.27 1.98 -4.45
CA GLY A 305 1.16 1.73 -4.63
C GLY A 305 1.46 0.27 -4.95
N TRP A 306 0.81 -0.65 -4.22
CA TRP A 306 0.94 -2.10 -4.42
C TRP A 306 -0.40 -2.81 -4.40
N GLY A 307 -1.25 -2.55 -3.42
CA GLY A 307 -2.52 -3.26 -3.26
C GLY A 307 -2.36 -4.58 -2.50
N MET A 308 -1.67 -4.54 -1.35
CA MET A 308 -1.30 -5.72 -0.54
C MET A 308 -2.44 -6.72 -0.35
N VAL A 309 -3.68 -6.25 -0.18
CA VAL A 309 -4.83 -7.15 0.02
C VAL A 309 -5.06 -8.09 -1.16
N LEU A 310 -4.59 -7.76 -2.37
CA LEU A 310 -4.68 -8.64 -3.54
C LEU A 310 -3.69 -9.81 -3.42
N THR A 311 -2.43 -9.55 -3.01
CA THR A 311 -1.46 -10.60 -2.75
C THR A 311 -1.82 -11.42 -1.49
N GLU A 312 -2.40 -10.79 -0.48
CA GLU A 312 -2.99 -11.45 0.69
C GLU A 312 -4.12 -12.42 0.30
N ALA A 313 -4.98 -12.01 -0.63
CA ALA A 313 -6.03 -12.88 -1.18
C ALA A 313 -5.43 -14.07 -1.94
N GLN A 314 -4.40 -13.83 -2.76
CA GLN A 314 -3.69 -14.89 -3.46
C GLN A 314 -3.07 -15.91 -2.49
N GLN A 315 -2.42 -15.45 -1.42
CA GLN A 315 -1.89 -16.34 -0.37
C GLN A 315 -2.97 -17.23 0.26
N CYS A 316 -4.17 -16.68 0.41
CA CYS A 316 -5.30 -17.37 1.02
C CYS A 316 -6.19 -18.11 0.01
N GLY A 317 -5.84 -18.22 -1.27
CA GLY A 317 -6.65 -18.90 -2.28
C GLY A 317 -7.99 -18.22 -2.59
N ALA A 318 -8.12 -16.92 -2.31
CA ALA A 318 -9.23 -16.10 -2.78
C ALA A 318 -8.86 -15.45 -4.11
N VAL A 319 -9.68 -15.64 -5.15
CA VAL A 319 -9.39 -15.11 -6.50
C VAL A 319 -9.49 -13.59 -6.47
N PRO A 320 -8.42 -12.84 -6.78
CA PRO A 320 -8.49 -11.39 -6.85
C PRO A 320 -9.16 -10.92 -8.14
N ILE A 321 -10.07 -9.96 -8.03
CA ILE A 321 -10.59 -9.18 -9.15
C ILE A 321 -10.38 -7.70 -8.89
N ALA A 322 -9.73 -6.99 -9.81
CA ALA A 322 -9.37 -5.59 -9.64
C ALA A 322 -9.56 -4.78 -10.93
N PHE A 323 -9.79 -3.47 -10.79
CA PHE A 323 -9.56 -2.55 -11.90
C PHE A 323 -8.06 -2.42 -12.17
N GLN A 324 -7.67 -2.42 -13.43
CA GLN A 324 -6.30 -2.08 -13.87
C GLN A 324 -6.10 -0.55 -13.78
N SER A 325 -6.29 0.00 -12.57
CA SER A 325 -6.26 1.44 -12.29
C SER A 325 -4.92 1.96 -11.79
N PHE A 326 -3.96 1.08 -11.53
CA PHE A 326 -2.59 1.38 -11.10
C PHE A 326 -1.61 0.41 -11.76
N ALA A 327 -0.38 0.87 -11.99
CA ALA A 327 0.57 0.13 -12.83
C ALA A 327 1.01 -1.19 -12.18
N SER A 328 1.38 -1.19 -10.91
CA SER A 328 1.90 -2.38 -10.21
C SER A 328 0.94 -3.57 -10.12
N VAL A 329 -0.36 -3.41 -10.43
CA VAL A 329 -1.32 -4.52 -10.38
C VAL A 329 -0.95 -5.65 -11.34
N THR A 330 -0.30 -5.33 -12.46
CA THR A 330 0.14 -6.33 -13.46
C THR A 330 1.44 -7.04 -13.07
N ASP A 331 2.08 -6.61 -11.98
CA ASP A 331 3.25 -7.34 -11.45
C ASP A 331 2.84 -8.64 -10.75
N PHE A 332 1.61 -8.74 -10.26
CA PHE A 332 1.14 -9.90 -9.49
C PHE A 332 -0.19 -10.49 -9.98
N ILE A 333 -0.93 -9.80 -10.87
CA ILE A 333 -2.12 -10.35 -11.52
C ILE A 333 -1.91 -10.40 -13.04
N THR A 334 -1.92 -11.62 -13.58
CA THR A 334 -2.09 -11.89 -15.00
C THR A 334 -3.55 -12.23 -15.26
N HIS A 335 -4.21 -11.45 -16.14
CA HIS A 335 -5.64 -11.60 -16.39
C HIS A 335 -5.99 -13.00 -16.89
N ASP A 336 -6.99 -13.63 -16.25
CA ASP A 336 -7.50 -14.98 -16.52
C ASP A 336 -6.50 -16.14 -16.30
N GLU A 337 -5.36 -15.85 -15.64
CA GLU A 337 -4.39 -16.88 -15.21
C GLU A 337 -4.41 -17.03 -13.68
N ASN A 338 -4.21 -15.95 -12.93
CA ASN A 338 -4.14 -15.95 -11.47
C ASN A 338 -5.02 -14.86 -10.80
N GLY A 339 -5.94 -14.29 -11.56
CA GLY A 339 -6.89 -13.27 -11.13
C GLY A 339 -7.56 -12.59 -12.32
N ILE A 340 -8.43 -11.63 -12.05
CA ILE A 340 -9.16 -10.90 -13.09
C ILE A 340 -8.80 -9.41 -13.05
N LEU A 341 -8.29 -8.90 -14.17
CA LEU A 341 -8.10 -7.47 -14.40
C LEU A 341 -9.23 -6.92 -15.28
N VAL A 342 -9.83 -5.85 -14.82
CA VAL A 342 -10.92 -5.15 -15.55
C VAL A 342 -10.42 -3.77 -15.98
N PRO A 343 -10.72 -3.30 -17.20
CA PRO A 343 -10.39 -1.94 -17.61
C PRO A 343 -10.83 -0.91 -16.57
N PRO A 344 -10.04 0.17 -16.36
CA PRO A 344 -10.31 1.13 -15.31
C PRO A 344 -11.74 1.67 -15.33
N PHE A 345 -12.47 1.40 -14.24
CA PHE A 345 -13.82 1.91 -13.95
C PHE A 345 -14.96 1.41 -14.84
N ASP A 346 -14.72 0.39 -15.67
CA ASP A 346 -15.78 -0.33 -16.38
C ASP A 346 -16.55 -1.25 -15.39
N MET A 347 -17.53 -0.65 -14.72
CA MET A 347 -18.36 -1.36 -13.73
C MET A 347 -19.23 -2.45 -14.34
N GLU A 348 -19.61 -2.32 -15.62
CA GLU A 348 -20.43 -3.33 -16.30
C GLU A 348 -19.59 -4.58 -16.58
N ARG A 349 -18.36 -4.40 -17.07
CA ARG A 349 -17.45 -5.51 -17.26
C ARG A 349 -17.06 -6.14 -15.93
N TYR A 350 -16.81 -5.33 -14.89
CA TYR A 350 -16.52 -5.83 -13.54
C TYR A 350 -17.65 -6.71 -13.01
N ALA A 351 -18.91 -6.27 -13.18
CA ALA A 351 -20.08 -7.05 -12.77
C ALA A 351 -20.18 -8.37 -13.54
N ARG A 352 -19.91 -8.38 -14.85
CA ARG A 352 -19.91 -9.61 -15.65
C ARG A 352 -18.81 -10.58 -15.22
N GLU A 353 -17.59 -10.11 -15.05
CA GLU A 353 -16.46 -10.96 -14.61
C GLU A 353 -16.70 -11.51 -13.20
N LEU A 354 -17.18 -10.68 -12.27
CA LEU A 354 -17.52 -11.12 -10.92
C LEU A 354 -18.63 -12.18 -10.95
N SER A 355 -19.68 -11.99 -11.77
CA SER A 355 -20.74 -12.98 -11.97
C SER A 355 -20.20 -14.29 -12.54
N SER A 356 -19.29 -14.23 -13.50
CA SER A 356 -18.61 -15.41 -14.06
C SER A 356 -17.83 -16.17 -12.98
N LEU A 357 -17.03 -15.46 -12.15
CA LEU A 357 -16.33 -16.09 -11.03
C LEU A 357 -17.27 -16.73 -10.01
N MET A 358 -18.47 -16.16 -9.78
CA MET A 358 -19.45 -16.73 -8.85
C MET A 358 -20.10 -18.02 -9.40
N THR A 359 -20.28 -18.14 -10.70
CA THR A 359 -20.99 -19.29 -11.32
C THR A 359 -20.03 -20.40 -11.77
N ASP A 360 -18.83 -20.07 -12.23
CA ASP A 360 -17.85 -21.03 -12.76
C ASP A 360 -16.87 -21.45 -11.66
N THR A 361 -17.14 -22.58 -11.02
CA THR A 361 -16.32 -23.13 -9.96
C THR A 361 -14.97 -23.60 -10.48
N ASP A 362 -14.92 -24.22 -11.66
CA ASP A 362 -13.68 -24.74 -12.24
C ASP A 362 -12.71 -23.61 -12.61
N LYS A 363 -13.23 -22.55 -13.24
CA LYS A 363 -12.45 -21.32 -13.49
C LYS A 363 -11.92 -20.74 -12.19
N ARG A 364 -12.78 -20.61 -11.17
CA ARG A 364 -12.38 -20.03 -9.87
C ARG A 364 -11.31 -20.86 -9.18
N THR A 365 -11.44 -22.19 -9.18
CA THR A 365 -10.45 -23.10 -8.59
C THR A 365 -9.11 -23.02 -9.33
N ARG A 366 -9.13 -23.04 -10.65
CA ARG A 366 -7.91 -22.91 -11.49
C ARG A 366 -7.18 -21.60 -11.20
N LEU A 367 -7.89 -20.47 -11.18
CA LEU A 367 -7.32 -19.15 -10.89
C LEU A 367 -6.75 -19.07 -9.46
N ALA A 368 -7.44 -19.66 -8.49
CA ALA A 368 -7.00 -19.66 -7.09
C ALA A 368 -5.70 -20.48 -6.92
N LEU A 369 -5.60 -21.67 -7.51
CA LEU A 369 -4.40 -22.50 -7.45
C LEU A 369 -3.20 -21.79 -8.09
N GLN A 370 -3.39 -21.18 -9.26
CA GLN A 370 -2.33 -20.43 -9.91
C GLN A 370 -1.92 -19.20 -9.11
N ALA A 371 -2.89 -18.49 -8.50
CA ALA A 371 -2.62 -17.35 -7.64
C ALA A 371 -1.79 -17.72 -6.40
N MET A 372 -2.14 -18.82 -5.74
CA MET A 372 -1.38 -19.33 -4.58
C MET A 372 0.05 -19.73 -4.96
N HIS A 373 0.25 -20.29 -6.15
CA HIS A 373 1.58 -20.63 -6.67
C HIS A 373 2.40 -19.36 -6.93
N ASP A 374 1.85 -18.42 -7.70
CA ASP A 374 2.59 -17.26 -8.21
C ASP A 374 2.96 -16.26 -7.12
N VAL A 375 2.13 -16.14 -6.08
CA VAL A 375 2.36 -15.20 -4.97
C VAL A 375 3.58 -15.55 -4.12
N ASN A 376 4.09 -16.80 -4.20
CA ASN A 376 5.27 -17.23 -3.46
C ASN A 376 6.54 -16.46 -3.82
N ARG A 377 6.61 -15.89 -5.03
CA ARG A 377 7.75 -15.03 -5.43
C ARG A 377 7.88 -13.77 -4.58
N PHE A 378 6.83 -13.38 -3.87
CA PHE A 378 6.80 -12.27 -2.93
C PHE A 378 6.94 -12.73 -1.47
N SER A 379 7.44 -13.94 -1.24
CA SER A 379 7.76 -14.37 0.13
C SER A 379 8.71 -13.39 0.80
N VAL A 380 8.61 -13.25 2.11
CA VAL A 380 9.46 -12.32 2.87
C VAL A 380 10.94 -12.62 2.61
N SER A 381 11.31 -13.90 2.49
CA SER A 381 12.67 -14.32 2.17
C SER A 381 13.14 -13.81 0.79
N ASN A 382 12.34 -14.03 -0.26
CA ASN A 382 12.69 -13.60 -1.63
C ASN A 382 12.78 -12.07 -1.76
N VAL A 383 11.94 -11.35 -1.03
CA VAL A 383 12.01 -9.88 -1.00
C VAL A 383 13.21 -9.39 -0.20
N ALA A 384 13.54 -10.06 0.91
CA ALA A 384 14.75 -9.75 1.67
C ALA A 384 16.03 -10.01 0.85
N ASP A 385 16.08 -11.06 0.00
CA ASP A 385 17.20 -11.28 -0.93
C ASP A 385 17.41 -10.10 -1.88
N GLN A 386 16.32 -9.50 -2.40
CA GLN A 386 16.40 -8.31 -3.25
C GLN A 386 16.91 -7.08 -2.48
N TRP A 387 16.49 -6.93 -1.22
CA TRP A 387 17.01 -5.88 -0.36
C TRP A 387 18.50 -6.07 -0.08
N GLU A 388 18.95 -7.29 0.27
CA GLU A 388 20.36 -7.57 0.51
C GLU A 388 21.21 -7.32 -0.75
N ALA A 389 20.72 -7.71 -1.94
CA ALA A 389 21.40 -7.41 -3.21
C ALA A 389 21.57 -5.89 -3.43
N LEU A 390 20.54 -5.09 -3.15
CA LEU A 390 20.62 -3.63 -3.22
C LEU A 390 21.61 -3.05 -2.21
N LEU A 391 21.62 -3.58 -0.99
CA LEU A 391 22.55 -3.14 0.06
C LEU A 391 24.00 -3.49 -0.30
N ASP A 392 24.26 -4.61 -0.96
CA ASP A 392 25.59 -5.01 -1.44
C ASP A 392 26.05 -4.14 -2.62
N GLU A 393 25.16 -3.81 -3.57
CA GLU A 393 25.43 -2.88 -4.67
C GLU A 393 25.88 -1.50 -4.14
N LEU A 394 25.19 -0.97 -3.15
CA LEU A 394 25.50 0.36 -2.58
C LEU A 394 26.88 0.44 -1.93
N GLN A 395 27.41 -0.65 -1.41
CA GLN A 395 28.75 -0.67 -0.83
C GLN A 395 29.85 -0.92 -1.85
N SER A 396 29.56 -1.68 -2.92
CA SER A 396 30.54 -1.97 -3.96
C SER A 396 30.90 -0.72 -4.78
N ASN A 397 30.03 0.28 -4.80
CA ASN A 397 30.26 1.54 -5.50
C ASN A 397 31.15 2.53 -4.74
N ASP A 398 31.59 2.20 -3.50
CA ASP A 398 32.48 3.03 -2.68
C ASP A 398 33.96 2.57 -2.76
N VAL A 399 34.29 1.53 -3.54
CA VAL A 399 35.63 1.00 -3.79
C VAL A 399 36.08 1.38 -5.20
#